data_196252f39092c5f6e3f2f07d206846a1
#
_entry.id   196252f39092c5f6e3f2f07d206846a1
#
_cell.length_a   1.000
_cell.length_b   1.000
_cell.length_c   1.000
_cell.angle_alpha   90.00
_cell.angle_beta   90.00
_cell.angle_gamma   90.00
#
_symmetry.space_group_name_H-M   'P 1'
#
loop_
_entity.id
_entity.type
_entity.pdbx_description
1 polymer ?
#
loop_
_entity_poly.entity_id
_entity_poly.type
_entity_poly.pdbx_seq_one_letter_code
_entity_poly.pdbx_strand_id
1 'polypeptide(L)'
;MSKLHVASSARVENSASNKWLLCGALLLVAGLGLSACSKEKGGGQSLARVNGEDITVLQVNDELAHANIPADQQQEASKKILESLIDRQVIVDEATREKIDRSPGVQQAIARAKAQIIEQAYLQGVTSKIDKPSTAEMSDYFRKHPEIFGNGKVYDMNSLLIAGRDMNDKLKAELDTAKTLEEVATWMKNHDVHFARGVASRNTMSMPPEMASKLMTMHVGQMFIVNEGGNSMIVSIAAIKDNPIAFEDAAPAIEQYFRMKNTKEAVDTEVKHLRSLAKIEYLNAPVPAAAQQGPAASATPESKPAGN
;
A
#
# COMPACT_ATOMS: atom_id res chain seq x y z
N MET A 1 15.71 47.42 49.49
CA MET A 1 15.64 47.06 50.94
C MET A 1 15.65 45.53 51.01
N SER A 2 16.79 45.03 51.34
CA SER A 2 17.25 44.40 52.59
C SER A 2 16.77 42.96 52.73
N LYS A 3 17.53 42.00 52.85
CA LYS A 3 18.83 41.49 53.31
C LYS A 3 18.65 39.98 53.37
N LEU A 4 19.47 39.15 52.76
CA LEU A 4 20.66 38.49 53.31
C LEU A 4 20.42 37.62 54.59
N HIS A 5 20.74 36.36 54.50
CA HIS A 5 21.73 35.62 55.29
C HIS A 5 21.62 34.11 54.96
N VAL A 6 22.56 33.41 54.41
CA VAL A 6 23.95 33.00 54.70
C VAL A 6 24.07 31.93 55.79
N ALA A 7 24.77 30.90 55.37
CA ALA A 7 25.67 29.94 56.11
C ALA A 7 24.97 28.76 56.83
N SER A 8 25.53 27.59 56.99
CA SER A 8 26.92 27.14 56.96
C SER A 8 26.97 25.61 57.03
N SER A 9 27.84 25.09 56.28
CA SER A 9 28.67 23.92 56.41
C SER A 9 28.73 23.20 57.77
N ALA A 10 28.75 21.88 57.72
CA ALA A 10 29.71 21.12 58.52
C ALA A 10 29.97 19.73 57.86
N ARG A 11 31.19 19.61 57.49
CA ARG A 11 31.93 18.38 57.18
C ARG A 11 32.36 17.75 58.53
N VAL A 12 32.22 16.43 58.69
CA VAL A 12 33.08 15.67 59.56
C VAL A 12 33.46 14.35 58.92
N GLU A 13 34.74 14.24 58.78
CA GLU A 13 35.51 13.06 58.38
C GLU A 13 35.69 12.06 59.49
N ASN A 14 36.14 10.88 59.04
CA ASN A 14 37.00 9.91 59.74
C ASN A 14 36.31 8.93 60.70
N SER A 15 36.72 7.72 60.76
CA SER A 15 37.97 7.01 60.55
C SER A 15 37.77 5.53 60.86
N ALA A 16 38.31 4.75 60.00
CA ALA A 16 39.05 3.51 60.17
C ALA A 16 38.83 2.61 61.41
N SER A 17 38.77 1.40 61.05
CA SER A 17 39.66 0.29 61.52
C SER A 17 39.05 -0.84 62.35
N ASN A 18 39.26 -1.96 61.81
CA ASN A 18 39.86 -3.18 62.33
C ASN A 18 39.02 -4.19 63.15
N LYS A 19 38.94 -5.28 62.48
CA LYS A 19 39.47 -6.61 62.94
C LYS A 19 38.62 -7.48 63.86
N TRP A 20 38.50 -8.68 63.32
CA TRP A 20 38.64 -9.99 63.91
C TRP A 20 37.44 -10.70 64.53
N LEU A 21 37.16 -11.72 63.88
CA LEU A 21 37.29 -13.16 64.25
C LEU A 21 36.08 -13.84 64.87
N LEU A 22 35.74 -14.88 64.19
CA LEU A 22 35.46 -16.23 64.62
C LEU A 22 34.05 -16.67 65.02
N CYS A 23 33.73 -17.72 64.33
CA CYS A 23 33.05 -18.94 64.77
C CYS A 23 31.54 -18.96 64.93
N GLY A 24 31.00 -19.89 64.21
CA GLY A 24 29.84 -20.64 64.66
C GLY A 24 28.83 -20.90 63.57
N ALA A 25 29.08 -21.83 62.76
CA ALA A 25 28.40 -23.11 62.56
C ALA A 25 26.87 -23.12 62.59
N LEU A 26 26.37 -23.67 61.49
CA LEU A 26 25.20 -24.56 61.37
C LEU A 26 23.81 -23.95 61.21
N LEU A 27 23.24 -24.26 60.11
CA LEU A 27 22.00 -25.00 59.69
C LEU A 27 21.37 -24.30 58.56
N LEU A 28 21.52 -24.84 57.36
CA LEU A 28 20.56 -25.67 56.62
C LEU A 28 19.11 -25.23 56.82
N VAL A 29 18.60 -24.44 55.84
CA VAL A 29 17.27 -24.71 55.26
C VAL A 29 17.37 -24.47 53.78
N ALA A 30 17.32 -25.55 53.06
CA ALA A 30 17.08 -25.60 51.63
C ALA A 30 15.69 -25.02 51.32
N GLY A 31 15.64 -23.77 50.90
CA GLY A 31 14.46 -23.17 50.25
C GLY A 31 14.68 -23.20 48.78
N LEU A 32 14.29 -24.28 48.12
CA LEU A 32 14.10 -24.35 46.66
C LEU A 32 13.01 -23.39 46.28
N GLY A 33 13.36 -22.13 46.14
CA GLY A 33 12.57 -21.16 45.37
C GLY A 33 12.86 -21.37 43.90
N LEU A 34 12.20 -22.34 43.28
CA LEU A 34 11.99 -22.37 41.85
C LEU A 34 11.17 -21.12 41.50
N SER A 35 11.85 -20.01 41.30
CA SER A 35 11.29 -18.90 40.53
C SER A 35 11.10 -19.41 39.12
N ALA A 36 9.95 -20.03 38.85
CA ALA A 36 9.44 -20.20 37.54
C ALA A 36 9.32 -18.77 36.96
N CYS A 37 10.30 -18.38 36.15
CA CYS A 37 10.08 -17.32 35.19
C CYS A 37 8.92 -17.77 34.28
N SER A 38 7.71 -17.50 34.72
CA SER A 38 6.58 -17.47 33.80
C SER A 38 6.88 -16.36 32.84
N LYS A 39 7.35 -16.73 31.65
CA LYS A 39 7.34 -15.88 30.49
C LYS A 39 5.92 -15.34 30.41
N GLU A 40 5.71 -14.05 30.70
CA GLU A 40 4.41 -13.39 30.49
C GLU A 40 4.09 -13.52 29.00
N LYS A 41 3.31 -14.55 28.69
CA LYS A 41 2.71 -14.72 27.38
C LYS A 41 1.50 -13.81 27.37
N GLY A 42 1.46 -12.91 26.42
CA GLY A 42 0.49 -11.88 26.08
C GLY A 42 -0.79 -11.87 26.91
N GLY A 43 -0.98 -10.79 27.70
CA GLY A 43 -2.06 -10.65 28.65
C GLY A 43 -3.44 -10.69 27.99
N GLY A 44 -4.17 -11.78 28.23
CA GLY A 44 -5.55 -11.96 27.87
C GLY A 44 -6.07 -13.28 28.46
N GLN A 45 -7.38 -13.37 28.69
CA GLN A 45 -8.02 -14.61 29.11
C GLN A 45 -7.84 -15.68 28.04
N SER A 46 -7.27 -16.84 28.41
CA SER A 46 -7.11 -17.98 27.51
C SER A 46 -8.45 -18.65 27.26
N LEU A 47 -8.75 -18.93 25.99
CA LEU A 47 -9.93 -19.68 25.55
C LEU A 47 -9.60 -21.14 25.27
N ALA A 48 -8.42 -21.43 24.77
CA ALA A 48 -7.93 -22.77 24.53
C ALA A 48 -6.41 -22.84 24.72
N ARG A 49 -5.87 -24.05 24.89
CA ARG A 49 -4.43 -24.31 24.92
C ARG A 49 -4.10 -25.46 24.00
N VAL A 50 -3.20 -25.22 23.07
CA VAL A 50 -2.73 -26.21 22.08
C VAL A 50 -1.22 -26.42 22.29
N ASN A 51 -0.82 -27.62 22.63
CA ASN A 51 0.60 -28.00 22.88
C ASN A 51 1.35 -27.04 23.82
N GLY A 52 0.62 -26.43 24.77
CA GLY A 52 1.20 -25.48 25.74
C GLY A 52 1.17 -24.00 25.31
N GLU A 53 0.76 -23.68 24.08
CA GLU A 53 0.50 -22.31 23.61
C GLU A 53 -0.96 -21.95 23.84
N ASP A 54 -1.18 -20.74 24.38
CA ASP A 54 -2.53 -20.24 24.69
C ASP A 54 -3.12 -19.49 23.51
N ILE A 55 -4.39 -19.81 23.17
CA ILE A 55 -5.23 -19.02 22.30
C ILE A 55 -6.10 -18.13 23.15
N THR A 56 -5.99 -16.82 22.97
CA THR A 56 -6.57 -15.82 23.86
C THR A 56 -7.84 -15.18 23.28
N VAL A 57 -8.66 -14.60 24.17
CA VAL A 57 -9.81 -13.74 23.78
C VAL A 57 -9.37 -12.62 22.86
N LEU A 58 -8.17 -12.05 23.06
CA LEU A 58 -7.65 -10.97 22.23
C LEU A 58 -7.45 -11.41 20.78
N GLN A 59 -6.89 -12.59 20.56
CA GLN A 59 -6.70 -13.13 19.22
C GLN A 59 -8.02 -13.38 18.48
N VAL A 60 -9.02 -13.93 19.20
CA VAL A 60 -10.35 -14.14 18.61
C VAL A 60 -11.04 -12.81 18.29
N ASN A 61 -10.93 -11.81 19.17
CA ASN A 61 -11.51 -10.48 18.92
C ASN A 61 -10.82 -9.75 17.76
N ASP A 62 -9.51 -9.91 17.60
CA ASP A 62 -8.74 -9.35 16.49
C ASP A 62 -9.21 -9.92 15.14
N GLU A 63 -9.36 -11.23 15.06
CA GLU A 63 -9.92 -11.90 13.86
C GLU A 63 -11.38 -11.49 13.59
N LEU A 64 -12.21 -11.34 14.64
CA LEU A 64 -13.59 -10.83 14.50
C LEU A 64 -13.62 -9.41 13.92
N ALA A 65 -12.74 -8.54 14.40
CA ALA A 65 -12.64 -7.15 13.94
C ALA A 65 -12.24 -7.09 12.46
N HIS A 66 -11.31 -7.94 12.03
CA HIS A 66 -10.90 -8.02 10.63
C HIS A 66 -11.99 -8.60 9.70
N ALA A 67 -12.82 -9.51 10.22
CA ALA A 67 -13.85 -10.15 9.42
C ALA A 67 -15.13 -9.30 9.23
N ASN A 68 -15.26 -8.13 9.89
CA ASN A 68 -16.42 -7.22 9.82
C ASN A 68 -17.77 -7.95 10.06
N ILE A 69 -17.84 -8.84 11.04
CA ILE A 69 -19.00 -9.68 11.30
C ILE A 69 -20.09 -8.88 12.06
N PRO A 70 -21.36 -8.92 11.61
CA PRO A 70 -22.47 -8.28 12.29
C PRO A 70 -22.60 -8.76 13.75
N ALA A 71 -23.06 -7.88 14.64
CA ALA A 71 -23.11 -8.12 16.09
C ALA A 71 -23.96 -9.34 16.49
N ASP A 72 -25.01 -9.63 15.75
CA ASP A 72 -25.90 -10.77 15.94
C ASP A 72 -25.28 -12.12 15.61
N GLN A 73 -24.23 -12.14 14.80
CA GLN A 73 -23.51 -13.35 14.38
C GLN A 73 -22.17 -13.54 15.11
N GLN A 74 -21.74 -12.60 15.92
CA GLN A 74 -20.42 -12.62 16.57
C GLN A 74 -20.21 -13.82 17.46
N GLN A 75 -21.24 -14.31 18.17
CA GLN A 75 -21.10 -15.45 19.07
C GLN A 75 -20.79 -16.76 18.32
N GLU A 76 -21.49 -16.99 17.19
CA GLU A 76 -21.22 -18.19 16.36
C GLU A 76 -19.91 -18.06 15.63
N ALA A 77 -19.61 -16.87 15.08
CA ALA A 77 -18.36 -16.58 14.42
C ALA A 77 -17.16 -16.74 15.37
N SER A 78 -17.27 -16.29 16.62
CA SER A 78 -16.22 -16.45 17.65
C SER A 78 -15.85 -17.92 17.87
N LYS A 79 -16.83 -18.83 17.89
CA LYS A 79 -16.55 -20.27 17.99
C LYS A 79 -15.83 -20.80 16.77
N LYS A 80 -16.28 -20.43 15.56
CA LYS A 80 -15.62 -20.86 14.32
C LYS A 80 -14.20 -20.32 14.19
N ILE A 81 -13.98 -19.08 14.61
CA ILE A 81 -12.66 -18.45 14.65
C ILE A 81 -11.76 -19.18 15.64
N LEU A 82 -12.25 -19.50 16.84
CA LEU A 82 -11.48 -20.24 17.83
C LEU A 82 -11.03 -21.60 17.28
N GLU A 83 -11.91 -22.38 16.65
CA GLU A 83 -11.56 -23.64 16.03
C GLU A 83 -10.52 -23.46 14.91
N SER A 84 -10.70 -22.43 14.08
CA SER A 84 -9.72 -22.10 13.03
C SER A 84 -8.34 -21.71 13.59
N LEU A 85 -8.29 -21.01 14.74
CA LEU A 85 -7.04 -20.68 15.41
C LEU A 85 -6.38 -21.93 16.02
N ILE A 86 -7.18 -22.87 16.56
CA ILE A 86 -6.70 -24.16 17.05
C ILE A 86 -6.08 -24.96 15.88
N ASP A 87 -6.80 -25.10 14.78
CA ASP A 87 -6.30 -25.81 13.59
C ASP A 87 -5.02 -25.19 13.05
N ARG A 88 -4.97 -23.86 12.97
CA ARG A 88 -3.77 -23.10 12.56
C ARG A 88 -2.59 -23.40 13.48
N GLN A 89 -2.81 -23.40 14.82
CA GLN A 89 -1.74 -23.69 15.78
C GLN A 89 -1.20 -25.10 15.62
N VAL A 90 -2.07 -26.11 15.48
CA VAL A 90 -1.67 -27.50 15.25
C VAL A 90 -0.79 -27.65 14.00
N ILE A 91 -1.19 -27.00 12.89
CA ILE A 91 -0.43 -27.00 11.64
C ILE A 91 0.92 -26.29 11.81
N VAL A 92 0.95 -25.16 12.50
CA VAL A 92 2.20 -24.39 12.74
C VAL A 92 3.16 -25.19 13.63
N ASP A 93 2.65 -25.86 14.66
CA ASP A 93 3.46 -26.71 15.53
C ASP A 93 4.11 -27.86 14.75
N GLU A 94 3.35 -28.52 13.87
CA GLU A 94 3.87 -29.59 13.03
C GLU A 94 4.92 -29.05 12.04
N ALA A 95 4.63 -27.94 11.35
CA ALA A 95 5.56 -27.30 10.45
C ALA A 95 6.87 -26.89 11.14
N THR A 96 6.78 -26.45 12.40
CA THR A 96 7.95 -26.10 13.24
C THR A 96 8.73 -27.36 13.63
N ARG A 97 8.05 -28.45 13.95
CA ARG A 97 8.67 -29.75 14.23
C ARG A 97 9.43 -30.28 13.03
N GLU A 98 8.87 -30.11 11.81
CA GLU A 98 9.51 -30.43 10.54
C GLU A 98 10.55 -29.41 10.08
N LYS A 99 10.77 -28.31 10.85
CA LYS A 99 11.73 -27.24 10.54
C LYS A 99 11.42 -26.45 9.27
N ILE A 100 10.16 -26.47 8.82
CA ILE A 100 9.70 -25.69 7.65
C ILE A 100 9.88 -24.20 7.90
N ASP A 101 9.64 -23.74 9.12
CA ASP A 101 9.88 -22.37 9.60
C ASP A 101 11.32 -21.88 9.36
N ARG A 102 12.29 -22.80 9.32
CA ARG A 102 13.72 -22.50 9.12
C ARG A 102 14.17 -22.57 7.67
N SER A 103 13.30 -22.97 6.77
CA SER A 103 13.64 -23.01 5.34
C SER A 103 13.96 -21.58 4.82
N PRO A 104 14.94 -21.43 3.91
CA PRO A 104 15.35 -20.10 3.42
C PRO A 104 14.18 -19.29 2.84
N GLY A 105 13.27 -19.95 2.12
CA GLY A 105 12.09 -19.31 1.53
C GLY A 105 11.13 -18.74 2.58
N VAL A 106 10.83 -19.51 3.64
CA VAL A 106 9.96 -19.10 4.73
C VAL A 106 10.60 -17.97 5.55
N GLN A 107 11.90 -18.10 5.89
CA GLN A 107 12.63 -17.05 6.61
C GLN A 107 12.64 -15.73 5.82
N GLN A 108 12.84 -15.78 4.50
CA GLN A 108 12.80 -14.60 3.65
C GLN A 108 11.38 -14.01 3.57
N ALA A 109 10.34 -14.85 3.54
CA ALA A 109 8.94 -14.40 3.55
C ALA A 109 8.59 -13.70 4.87
N ILE A 110 8.98 -14.28 6.00
CA ILE A 110 8.81 -13.68 7.34
C ILE A 110 9.53 -12.33 7.43
N ALA A 111 10.79 -12.26 6.98
CA ALA A 111 11.56 -11.01 7.00
C ALA A 111 10.88 -9.91 6.17
N ARG A 112 10.37 -10.24 4.97
CA ARG A 112 9.61 -9.30 4.12
C ARG A 112 8.32 -8.86 4.79
N ALA A 113 7.52 -9.79 5.31
CA ALA A 113 6.26 -9.47 5.98
C ALA A 113 6.48 -8.57 7.20
N LYS A 114 7.50 -8.88 8.03
CA LYS A 114 7.89 -8.03 9.16
C LYS A 114 8.27 -6.62 8.71
N ALA A 115 9.09 -6.48 7.66
CA ALA A 115 9.50 -5.18 7.14
C ALA A 115 8.28 -4.39 6.64
N GLN A 116 7.37 -5.01 5.89
CA GLN A 116 6.16 -4.37 5.39
C GLN A 116 5.23 -3.90 6.52
N ILE A 117 5.03 -4.70 7.56
CA ILE A 117 4.20 -4.33 8.71
C ILE A 117 4.80 -3.12 9.45
N ILE A 118 6.12 -3.13 9.67
CA ILE A 118 6.81 -2.02 10.34
C ILE A 118 6.75 -0.74 9.49
N GLU A 119 7.01 -0.85 8.19
CA GLU A 119 6.91 0.26 7.24
C GLU A 119 5.49 0.85 7.22
N GLN A 120 4.47 0.01 7.08
CA GLN A 120 3.07 0.44 7.08
C GLN A 120 2.69 1.13 8.38
N ALA A 121 3.06 0.56 9.54
CA ALA A 121 2.78 1.15 10.84
C ALA A 121 3.48 2.52 11.02
N TYR A 122 4.73 2.64 10.57
CA TYR A 122 5.45 3.90 10.59
C TYR A 122 4.78 4.96 9.71
N LEU A 123 4.49 4.62 8.45
CA LEU A 123 3.85 5.54 7.50
C LEU A 123 2.43 5.91 7.93
N GLN A 124 1.69 5.01 8.57
CA GLN A 124 0.40 5.32 9.18
C GLN A 124 0.55 6.38 10.26
N GLY A 125 1.61 6.30 11.10
CA GLY A 125 1.92 7.33 12.09
C GLY A 125 2.25 8.69 11.47
N VAL A 126 2.87 8.72 10.29
CA VAL A 126 3.15 9.95 9.53
C VAL A 126 1.83 10.52 8.96
N THR A 127 1.05 9.68 8.30
CA THR A 127 -0.16 10.12 7.58
C THR A 127 -1.33 10.46 8.51
N SER A 128 -1.39 9.88 9.72
CA SER A 128 -2.41 10.20 10.72
C SER A 128 -2.35 11.64 11.25
N LYS A 129 -1.23 12.33 11.03
CA LYS A 129 -1.02 13.72 11.43
C LYS A 129 -1.44 14.72 10.36
N ILE A 130 -1.89 14.25 9.20
CA ILE A 130 -2.31 15.11 8.09
C ILE A 130 -3.70 15.64 8.38
N ASP A 131 -3.82 16.95 8.44
CA ASP A 131 -5.11 17.63 8.62
C ASP A 131 -6.01 17.42 7.39
N LYS A 132 -7.30 17.44 7.62
CA LYS A 132 -8.27 17.46 6.52
C LYS A 132 -8.16 18.80 5.79
N PRO A 133 -8.37 18.81 4.46
CA PRO A 133 -8.40 20.07 3.72
C PRO A 133 -9.53 20.95 4.24
N SER A 134 -9.25 22.23 4.36
CA SER A 134 -10.26 23.22 4.76
C SER A 134 -11.25 23.47 3.62
N THR A 135 -12.46 23.91 3.97
CA THR A 135 -13.46 24.34 2.98
C THR A 135 -12.93 25.46 2.08
N ALA A 136 -12.08 26.34 2.63
CA ALA A 136 -11.48 27.43 1.86
C ALA A 136 -10.52 26.90 0.78
N GLU A 137 -9.66 25.94 1.10
CA GLU A 137 -8.76 25.29 0.14
C GLU A 137 -9.54 24.55 -0.94
N MET A 138 -10.58 23.80 -0.55
CA MET A 138 -11.43 23.08 -1.50
C MET A 138 -12.19 24.04 -2.44
N SER A 139 -12.72 25.14 -1.91
CA SER A 139 -13.40 26.16 -2.69
C SER A 139 -12.45 26.89 -3.63
N ASP A 140 -11.22 27.17 -3.20
CA ASP A 140 -10.19 27.77 -4.04
C ASP A 140 -9.80 26.84 -5.20
N TYR A 141 -9.62 25.56 -4.92
CA TYR A 141 -9.37 24.54 -5.95
C TYR A 141 -10.52 24.47 -6.96
N PHE A 142 -11.75 24.42 -6.48
CA PHE A 142 -12.96 24.43 -7.32
C PHE A 142 -12.98 25.64 -8.28
N ARG A 143 -12.69 26.82 -7.78
CA ARG A 143 -12.66 28.06 -8.59
C ARG A 143 -11.52 28.08 -9.60
N LYS A 144 -10.37 27.49 -9.25
CA LYS A 144 -9.19 27.44 -10.13
C LYS A 144 -9.29 26.40 -11.23
N HIS A 145 -10.26 25.48 -11.13
CA HIS A 145 -10.48 24.41 -12.08
C HIS A 145 -11.90 24.43 -12.70
N PRO A 146 -12.28 25.56 -13.35
CA PRO A 146 -13.60 25.66 -13.96
C PRO A 146 -13.81 24.59 -15.03
N GLU A 147 -12.74 24.15 -15.73
CA GLU A 147 -12.75 23.09 -16.75
C GLU A 147 -13.19 21.73 -16.19
N ILE A 148 -13.00 21.50 -14.89
CA ILE A 148 -13.43 20.25 -14.26
C ILE A 148 -14.87 20.38 -13.76
N PHE A 149 -15.23 21.54 -13.19
CA PHE A 149 -16.45 21.73 -12.40
C PHE A 149 -17.45 22.65 -13.10
N GLY A 150 -17.27 23.96 -13.02
CA GLY A 150 -18.25 24.96 -13.50
C GLY A 150 -18.51 24.88 -15.00
N ASN A 151 -17.49 24.58 -15.79
CA ASN A 151 -17.57 24.32 -17.24
C ASN A 151 -17.41 22.82 -17.53
N GLY A 152 -17.67 21.97 -16.55
CA GLY A 152 -17.53 20.52 -16.68
C GLY A 152 -18.32 19.96 -17.84
N LYS A 153 -17.79 18.92 -18.47
CA LYS A 153 -18.39 18.27 -19.62
C LYS A 153 -18.35 16.74 -19.49
N VAL A 154 -19.25 16.10 -20.20
CA VAL A 154 -19.21 14.65 -20.47
C VAL A 154 -18.81 14.47 -21.91
N TYR A 155 -17.79 13.65 -22.14
CA TYR A 155 -17.31 13.26 -23.45
C TYR A 155 -17.70 11.80 -23.72
N ASP A 156 -18.55 11.61 -24.73
CA ASP A 156 -18.79 10.27 -25.28
C ASP A 156 -17.74 10.03 -26.37
N MET A 157 -17.01 8.92 -26.26
CA MET A 157 -15.84 8.62 -27.08
C MET A 157 -15.93 7.23 -27.69
N ASN A 158 -15.55 7.10 -28.94
CA ASN A 158 -15.28 5.84 -29.59
C ASN A 158 -13.78 5.62 -29.71
N SER A 159 -13.33 4.37 -29.65
CA SER A 159 -11.90 4.06 -29.69
C SER A 159 -11.57 2.82 -30.49
N LEU A 160 -10.35 2.78 -31.02
CA LEU A 160 -9.71 1.61 -31.60
C LEU A 160 -8.46 1.31 -30.75
N LEU A 161 -8.43 0.14 -30.10
CA LEU A 161 -7.30 -0.34 -29.31
C LEU A 161 -6.45 -1.26 -30.18
N ILE A 162 -5.14 -0.97 -30.24
CA ILE A 162 -4.15 -1.74 -30.98
C ILE A 162 -2.95 -2.07 -30.10
N ALA A 163 -2.15 -3.04 -30.48
CA ALA A 163 -0.85 -3.23 -29.85
C ALA A 163 0.07 -2.04 -30.18
N GLY A 164 0.84 -1.55 -29.20
CA GLY A 164 1.68 -0.36 -29.39
C GLY A 164 2.71 -0.50 -30.51
N ARG A 165 3.17 -1.74 -30.79
CA ARG A 165 4.05 -2.06 -31.93
C ARG A 165 3.43 -1.77 -33.30
N ASP A 166 2.09 -1.77 -33.39
CA ASP A 166 1.35 -1.54 -34.63
C ASP A 166 1.13 -0.04 -34.91
N MET A 167 1.43 0.84 -33.93
CA MET A 167 1.45 2.29 -34.08
C MET A 167 2.72 2.74 -34.85
N ASN A 168 2.77 2.40 -36.12
CA ASN A 168 3.89 2.73 -37.01
C ASN A 168 3.65 4.06 -37.77
N ASP A 169 4.69 4.52 -38.48
CA ASP A 169 4.63 5.81 -39.17
C ASP A 169 3.60 5.85 -40.28
N LYS A 170 3.23 4.71 -40.90
CA LYS A 170 2.17 4.64 -41.94
C LYS A 170 0.80 4.90 -41.31
N LEU A 171 0.55 4.30 -40.13
CA LEU A 171 -0.72 4.53 -39.43
C LEU A 171 -0.79 5.95 -38.87
N LYS A 172 0.34 6.53 -38.42
CA LYS A 172 0.37 7.95 -37.99
C LYS A 172 0.03 8.88 -39.20
N ALA A 173 0.63 8.64 -40.36
CA ALA A 173 0.35 9.41 -41.55
C ALA A 173 -1.15 9.31 -42.00
N GLU A 174 -1.75 8.13 -41.81
CA GLU A 174 -3.20 7.96 -42.05
C GLU A 174 -4.00 8.77 -41.02
N LEU A 175 -3.63 8.75 -39.74
CA LEU A 175 -4.31 9.52 -38.71
C LEU A 175 -4.27 11.02 -38.94
N ASP A 176 -3.22 11.53 -39.58
CA ASP A 176 -3.08 12.96 -39.90
C ASP A 176 -4.03 13.37 -41.07
N THR A 177 -4.48 12.43 -41.86
CA THR A 177 -5.33 12.69 -43.06
C THR A 177 -6.76 12.22 -42.89
N ALA A 178 -7.01 11.18 -42.11
CA ALA A 178 -8.32 10.61 -41.84
C ALA A 178 -9.24 11.61 -41.13
N LYS A 179 -10.48 11.69 -41.61
CA LYS A 179 -11.50 12.57 -41.00
C LYS A 179 -12.34 11.85 -39.96
N THR A 180 -12.39 10.54 -40.02
CA THR A 180 -13.24 9.73 -39.17
C THR A 180 -12.49 8.51 -38.62
N LEU A 181 -12.89 8.05 -37.44
CA LEU A 181 -12.38 6.82 -36.85
C LEU A 181 -12.66 5.59 -37.71
N GLU A 182 -13.73 5.62 -38.50
CA GLU A 182 -14.11 4.52 -39.41
C GLU A 182 -13.19 4.43 -40.63
N GLU A 183 -12.72 5.57 -41.15
CA GLU A 183 -11.66 5.59 -42.18
C GLU A 183 -10.38 4.92 -41.66
N VAL A 184 -9.96 5.27 -40.46
CA VAL A 184 -8.81 4.65 -39.80
C VAL A 184 -9.02 3.14 -39.60
N ALA A 185 -10.19 2.72 -39.13
CA ALA A 185 -10.54 1.30 -38.99
C ALA A 185 -10.51 0.54 -40.30
N THR A 186 -10.96 1.16 -41.38
CA THR A 186 -10.95 0.59 -42.73
C THR A 186 -9.53 0.45 -43.25
N TRP A 187 -8.70 1.50 -43.05
CA TRP A 187 -7.28 1.45 -43.42
C TRP A 187 -6.57 0.31 -42.67
N MET A 188 -6.78 0.19 -41.33
CA MET A 188 -6.22 -0.88 -40.52
C MET A 188 -6.58 -2.27 -41.04
N LYS A 189 -7.85 -2.50 -41.40
CA LYS A 189 -8.29 -3.78 -42.00
C LYS A 189 -7.55 -4.10 -43.27
N ASN A 190 -7.34 -3.08 -44.14
CA ASN A 190 -6.66 -3.24 -45.42
C ASN A 190 -5.14 -3.45 -45.27
N HIS A 191 -4.57 -3.20 -44.08
CA HIS A 191 -3.16 -3.35 -43.80
C HIS A 191 -2.87 -4.42 -42.73
N ASP A 192 -3.83 -5.32 -42.46
CA ASP A 192 -3.73 -6.42 -41.52
C ASP A 192 -3.38 -5.98 -40.05
N VAL A 193 -3.79 -4.77 -39.68
CA VAL A 193 -3.65 -4.26 -38.31
C VAL A 193 -4.88 -4.69 -37.51
N HIS A 194 -4.69 -5.53 -36.53
CA HIS A 194 -5.75 -5.99 -35.63
C HIS A 194 -6.11 -4.91 -34.62
N PHE A 195 -7.38 -4.66 -34.42
CA PHE A 195 -7.88 -3.72 -33.42
C PHE A 195 -9.14 -4.20 -32.72
N ALA A 196 -9.35 -3.74 -31.48
CA ALA A 196 -10.61 -3.88 -30.78
C ALA A 196 -11.33 -2.52 -30.72
N ARG A 197 -12.67 -2.53 -30.87
CA ARG A 197 -13.48 -1.33 -30.72
C ARG A 197 -13.89 -1.13 -29.28
N GLY A 198 -13.89 0.11 -28.83
CA GLY A 198 -14.36 0.51 -27.52
C GLY A 198 -15.24 1.74 -27.57
N VAL A 199 -16.12 1.86 -26.59
CA VAL A 199 -16.91 3.06 -26.32
C VAL A 199 -16.72 3.44 -24.86
N ALA A 200 -16.63 4.72 -24.57
CA ALA A 200 -16.51 5.21 -23.20
C ALA A 200 -17.22 6.56 -23.07
N SER A 201 -17.84 6.76 -21.92
CA SER A 201 -18.34 8.07 -21.51
C SER A 201 -17.56 8.52 -20.29
N ARG A 202 -16.97 9.72 -20.33
CA ARG A 202 -16.13 10.26 -19.26
C ARG A 202 -16.53 11.68 -18.94
N ASN A 203 -16.72 11.98 -17.67
CA ASN A 203 -16.89 13.36 -17.22
C ASN A 203 -15.53 13.98 -16.86
N THR A 204 -15.43 15.30 -16.96
CA THR A 204 -14.19 16.03 -16.65
C THR A 204 -13.74 15.87 -15.21
N MET A 205 -14.67 15.68 -14.26
CA MET A 205 -14.34 15.46 -12.84
C MET A 205 -13.57 14.14 -12.58
N SER A 206 -13.75 13.15 -13.48
CA SER A 206 -13.06 11.86 -13.39
C SER A 206 -11.68 11.85 -14.08
N MET A 207 -11.22 12.99 -14.54
CA MET A 207 -9.98 13.13 -15.31
C MET A 207 -8.96 13.99 -14.57
N PRO A 208 -7.65 13.80 -14.81
CA PRO A 208 -6.64 14.76 -14.40
C PRO A 208 -6.93 16.14 -15.01
N PRO A 209 -6.68 17.25 -14.28
CA PRO A 209 -6.95 18.62 -14.76
C PRO A 209 -6.33 18.93 -16.13
N GLU A 210 -5.11 18.45 -16.38
CA GLU A 210 -4.41 18.65 -17.64
C GLU A 210 -5.13 17.98 -18.83
N MET A 211 -5.71 16.79 -18.60
CA MET A 211 -6.48 16.09 -19.63
C MET A 211 -7.82 16.79 -19.85
N ALA A 212 -8.51 17.21 -18.80
CA ALA A 212 -9.76 17.96 -18.92
C ALA A 212 -9.53 19.25 -19.72
N SER A 213 -8.48 20.00 -19.40
CA SER A 213 -8.12 21.25 -20.13
C SER A 213 -7.84 21.00 -21.62
N LYS A 214 -7.13 19.91 -21.95
CA LYS A 214 -6.89 19.54 -23.36
C LYS A 214 -8.19 19.19 -24.08
N LEU A 215 -9.05 18.37 -23.48
CA LEU A 215 -10.32 17.97 -24.08
C LEU A 215 -11.27 19.14 -24.28
N MET A 216 -11.21 20.18 -23.44
CA MET A 216 -12.02 21.40 -23.62
C MET A 216 -11.69 22.18 -24.91
N THR A 217 -10.49 22.04 -25.45
CA THR A 217 -10.10 22.64 -26.72
C THR A 217 -10.48 21.80 -27.93
N MET A 218 -10.97 20.58 -27.71
CA MET A 218 -11.30 19.64 -28.78
C MET A 218 -12.79 19.66 -29.12
N HIS A 219 -13.13 19.19 -30.32
CA HIS A 219 -14.49 19.15 -30.82
C HIS A 219 -14.89 17.75 -31.28
N VAL A 220 -16.19 17.59 -31.48
CA VAL A 220 -16.78 16.34 -32.00
C VAL A 220 -16.11 15.96 -33.33
N GLY A 221 -15.75 14.69 -33.46
CA GLY A 221 -15.05 14.14 -34.61
C GLY A 221 -13.52 14.18 -34.50
N GLN A 222 -12.96 15.02 -33.60
CA GLN A 222 -11.50 15.11 -33.41
C GLN A 222 -10.95 13.84 -32.80
N MET A 223 -9.79 13.40 -33.28
CA MET A 223 -9.10 12.19 -32.83
C MET A 223 -7.83 12.53 -32.08
N PHE A 224 -7.48 11.66 -31.14
CA PHE A 224 -6.22 11.70 -30.39
C PHE A 224 -5.77 10.29 -30.00
N ILE A 225 -4.48 10.16 -29.62
CA ILE A 225 -3.87 8.89 -29.25
C ILE A 225 -3.58 8.87 -27.75
N VAL A 226 -3.93 7.77 -27.10
CA VAL A 226 -3.54 7.45 -25.72
C VAL A 226 -2.68 6.19 -25.73
N ASN A 227 -1.48 6.26 -25.14
CA ASN A 227 -0.58 5.11 -25.04
C ASN A 227 -0.58 4.63 -23.59
N GLU A 228 -0.89 3.35 -23.38
CA GLU A 228 -0.95 2.75 -22.05
C GLU A 228 -0.56 1.27 -22.10
N GLY A 229 0.33 0.84 -21.18
CA GLY A 229 0.63 -0.57 -20.93
C GLY A 229 1.11 -1.37 -22.17
N GLY A 230 1.82 -0.73 -23.10
CA GLY A 230 2.28 -1.37 -24.34
C GLY A 230 1.23 -1.42 -25.44
N ASN A 231 0.06 -0.83 -25.23
CA ASN A 231 -1.01 -0.65 -26.22
C ASN A 231 -1.13 0.83 -26.62
N SER A 232 -1.71 1.07 -27.79
CA SER A 232 -2.12 2.40 -28.24
C SER A 232 -3.61 2.41 -28.51
N MET A 233 -4.29 3.42 -28.06
CA MET A 233 -5.71 3.63 -28.24
C MET A 233 -5.93 4.91 -29.06
N ILE A 234 -6.55 4.79 -30.21
CA ILE A 234 -6.97 5.91 -31.04
C ILE A 234 -8.40 6.23 -30.62
N VAL A 235 -8.61 7.43 -30.14
CA VAL A 235 -9.89 7.89 -29.58
C VAL A 235 -10.46 8.99 -30.44
N SER A 236 -11.77 8.93 -30.74
CA SER A 236 -12.53 9.99 -31.41
C SER A 236 -13.65 10.46 -30.49
N ILE A 237 -13.84 11.76 -30.38
CA ILE A 237 -14.94 12.37 -29.64
C ILE A 237 -16.23 12.23 -30.44
N ALA A 238 -17.17 11.43 -29.93
CA ALA A 238 -18.46 11.19 -30.57
C ALA A 238 -19.51 12.25 -30.20
N ALA A 239 -19.50 12.69 -28.92
CA ALA A 239 -20.39 13.75 -28.45
C ALA A 239 -19.75 14.47 -27.26
N ILE A 240 -20.13 15.75 -27.07
CA ILE A 240 -19.77 16.58 -25.93
C ILE A 240 -21.07 17.11 -25.34
N LYS A 241 -21.26 16.92 -24.02
CA LYS A 241 -22.44 17.41 -23.29
C LYS A 241 -21.96 18.26 -22.12
N ASP A 242 -22.64 19.38 -21.89
CA ASP A 242 -22.37 20.20 -20.71
C ASP A 242 -22.78 19.45 -19.45
N ASN A 243 -21.93 19.50 -18.44
CA ASN A 243 -22.16 18.87 -17.15
C ASN A 243 -21.53 19.72 -16.03
N PRO A 244 -22.03 20.95 -15.83
CA PRO A 244 -21.56 21.81 -14.75
C PRO A 244 -21.91 21.16 -13.40
N ILE A 245 -20.95 21.15 -12.48
CA ILE A 245 -21.09 20.57 -11.15
C ILE A 245 -20.98 21.68 -10.12
N ALA A 246 -21.90 21.72 -9.15
CA ALA A 246 -21.86 22.68 -8.06
C ALA A 246 -20.76 22.29 -7.04
N PHE A 247 -20.31 23.26 -6.24
CA PHE A 247 -19.27 23.02 -5.24
C PHE A 247 -19.67 21.94 -4.23
N GLU A 248 -20.93 21.96 -3.79
CA GLU A 248 -21.47 21.02 -2.81
C GLU A 248 -21.37 19.56 -3.30
N ASP A 249 -21.60 19.34 -4.59
CA ASP A 249 -21.53 18.01 -5.22
C ASP A 249 -20.07 17.61 -5.50
N ALA A 250 -19.20 18.58 -5.75
CA ALA A 250 -17.78 18.36 -6.02
C ALA A 250 -16.95 18.19 -4.74
N ALA A 251 -17.38 18.76 -3.62
CA ALA A 251 -16.60 18.83 -2.37
C ALA A 251 -16.07 17.47 -1.87
N PRO A 252 -16.86 16.36 -1.87
CA PRO A 252 -16.34 15.06 -1.44
C PRO A 252 -15.19 14.55 -2.33
N ALA A 253 -15.27 14.75 -3.63
CA ALA A 253 -14.23 14.35 -4.58
C ALA A 253 -12.97 15.21 -4.42
N ILE A 254 -13.13 16.52 -4.19
CA ILE A 254 -12.04 17.44 -3.92
C ILE A 254 -11.36 17.08 -2.59
N GLU A 255 -12.12 16.78 -1.54
CA GLU A 255 -11.57 16.31 -0.26
C GLU A 255 -10.72 15.04 -0.46
N GLN A 256 -11.24 14.07 -1.19
CA GLN A 256 -10.51 12.84 -1.48
C GLN A 256 -9.22 13.12 -2.28
N TYR A 257 -9.28 13.99 -3.27
CA TYR A 257 -8.10 14.40 -4.04
C TYR A 257 -7.02 15.01 -3.14
N PHE A 258 -7.37 15.97 -2.28
CA PHE A 258 -6.41 16.57 -1.34
C PHE A 258 -5.86 15.55 -0.35
N ARG A 259 -6.69 14.67 0.18
CA ARG A 259 -6.24 13.61 1.09
C ARG A 259 -5.19 12.72 0.42
N MET A 260 -5.43 12.26 -0.81
CA MET A 260 -4.46 11.45 -1.55
C MET A 260 -3.18 12.23 -1.85
N LYS A 261 -3.32 13.47 -2.32
CA LYS A 261 -2.20 14.36 -2.61
C LYS A 261 -1.34 14.61 -1.38
N ASN A 262 -1.95 15.05 -0.28
CA ASN A 262 -1.24 15.39 0.95
C ASN A 262 -0.59 14.14 1.57
N THR A 263 -1.27 12.99 1.51
CA THR A 263 -0.70 11.70 1.94
C THR A 263 0.55 11.36 1.15
N LYS A 264 0.47 11.45 -0.18
CA LYS A 264 1.63 11.19 -1.04
C LYS A 264 2.78 12.14 -0.75
N GLU A 265 2.50 13.43 -0.65
CA GLU A 265 3.52 14.46 -0.37
C GLU A 265 4.17 14.28 1.00
N ALA A 266 3.40 13.92 2.03
CA ALA A 266 3.92 13.63 3.36
C ALA A 266 4.84 12.41 3.36
N VAL A 267 4.43 11.32 2.71
CA VAL A 267 5.24 10.10 2.57
C VAL A 267 6.51 10.38 1.77
N ASP A 268 6.40 11.04 0.62
CA ASP A 268 7.56 11.39 -0.22
C ASP A 268 8.56 12.28 0.53
N THR A 269 8.06 13.23 1.32
CA THR A 269 8.87 14.14 2.14
C THR A 269 9.58 13.39 3.25
N GLU A 270 8.87 12.52 3.96
CA GLU A 270 9.43 11.71 5.04
C GLU A 270 10.48 10.73 4.52
N VAL A 271 10.22 10.05 3.42
CA VAL A 271 11.21 9.15 2.78
C VAL A 271 12.46 9.93 2.37
N LYS A 272 12.32 11.12 1.79
CA LYS A 272 13.47 11.98 1.44
C LYS A 272 14.25 12.40 2.69
N HIS A 273 13.55 12.78 3.76
CA HIS A 273 14.15 13.12 5.04
C HIS A 273 14.96 11.94 5.62
N LEU A 274 14.35 10.78 5.73
CA LEU A 274 15.01 9.57 6.24
C LEU A 274 16.23 9.18 5.38
N ARG A 275 16.10 9.27 4.06
CA ARG A 275 17.23 9.02 3.15
C ARG A 275 18.39 9.99 3.33
N SER A 276 18.11 11.25 3.68
CA SER A 276 19.15 12.25 3.95
C SER A 276 19.95 11.96 5.23
N LEU A 277 19.33 11.26 6.19
CA LEU A 277 19.96 10.87 7.44
C LEU A 277 20.69 9.52 7.34
N ALA A 278 20.31 8.69 6.37
CA ALA A 278 20.85 7.34 6.21
C ALA A 278 22.20 7.35 5.48
N LYS A 279 23.14 6.54 5.96
CA LYS A 279 24.36 6.23 5.20
C LYS A 279 24.02 5.15 4.17
N ILE A 280 23.87 5.55 2.90
CA ILE A 280 23.52 4.66 1.80
C ILE A 280 24.77 4.42 0.94
N GLU A 281 25.21 3.18 0.85
CA GLU A 281 26.33 2.76 0.00
C GLU A 281 25.81 1.76 -1.07
N TYR A 282 26.00 2.08 -2.32
CA TYR A 282 25.67 1.19 -3.44
C TYR A 282 26.86 0.30 -3.74
N LEU A 283 26.85 -0.94 -3.25
CA LEU A 283 28.00 -1.85 -3.32
C LEU A 283 28.20 -2.49 -4.71
N ASN A 284 27.16 -2.58 -5.50
CA ASN A 284 27.19 -3.06 -6.89
C ASN A 284 26.10 -2.35 -7.70
N ALA A 285 26.45 -1.81 -8.85
CA ALA A 285 25.51 -1.52 -9.93
C ALA A 285 25.66 -2.66 -10.95
N PRO A 286 24.77 -2.98 -11.79
CA PRO A 286 23.32 -2.81 -11.89
C PRO A 286 22.55 -4.11 -11.60
N VAL A 287 21.23 -3.99 -11.42
CA VAL A 287 20.31 -5.14 -11.32
C VAL A 287 20.55 -6.08 -12.49
N PRO A 288 20.84 -7.38 -12.30
CA PRO A 288 20.98 -8.33 -13.38
C PRO A 288 19.77 -8.32 -14.31
N ALA A 289 19.99 -8.38 -15.62
CA ALA A 289 18.93 -8.35 -16.64
C ALA A 289 17.82 -9.42 -16.44
N ALA A 290 18.11 -10.51 -15.72
CA ALA A 290 17.17 -11.54 -15.32
C ALA A 290 16.03 -11.05 -14.40
N ALA A 291 16.19 -9.93 -13.70
CA ALA A 291 15.14 -9.35 -12.85
C ALA A 291 14.16 -8.46 -13.63
N GLN A 292 14.42 -8.20 -14.90
CA GLN A 292 13.56 -7.41 -15.78
C GLN A 292 12.63 -8.26 -16.66
N GLN A 293 12.82 -9.58 -16.65
CA GLN A 293 11.92 -10.51 -17.34
C GLN A 293 10.83 -10.91 -16.36
N GLY A 294 9.61 -10.41 -16.58
CA GLY A 294 8.40 -10.99 -16.00
C GLY A 294 8.30 -12.47 -16.40
N PRO A 295 7.42 -13.26 -15.74
CA PRO A 295 7.39 -14.70 -15.94
C PRO A 295 7.28 -15.05 -17.42
N ALA A 296 8.30 -15.69 -17.95
CA ALA A 296 8.33 -16.19 -19.31
C ALA A 296 7.16 -17.15 -19.48
N ALA A 297 6.28 -16.85 -20.44
CA ALA A 297 5.25 -17.75 -20.89
C ALA A 297 5.89 -19.11 -21.21
N SER A 298 5.37 -20.16 -20.59
CA SER A 298 5.80 -21.54 -20.75
C SER A 298 5.86 -21.91 -22.21
N ALA A 299 7.06 -22.13 -22.73
CA ALA A 299 7.27 -22.70 -24.05
C ALA A 299 6.74 -24.15 -24.03
N THR A 300 5.70 -24.40 -24.81
CA THR A 300 5.19 -25.73 -25.12
C THR A 300 6.30 -26.55 -25.81
N PRO A 301 6.61 -27.75 -25.40
CA PRO A 301 7.61 -28.54 -26.11
C PRO A 301 7.05 -29.01 -27.48
N GLU A 302 7.73 -28.57 -28.51
CA GLU A 302 7.51 -29.01 -29.90
C GLU A 302 7.72 -30.50 -30.02
N SER A 303 6.65 -31.25 -30.31
CA SER A 303 6.69 -32.69 -30.61
C SER A 303 7.26 -32.89 -32.02
N LYS A 304 8.46 -33.48 -32.06
CA LYS A 304 9.13 -33.96 -33.27
C LYS A 304 8.34 -35.10 -33.89
N PRO A 305 7.94 -35.07 -35.18
CA PRO A 305 7.34 -36.24 -35.83
C PRO A 305 8.42 -37.29 -36.11
N ALA A 306 8.13 -38.53 -35.67
CA ALA A 306 8.91 -39.69 -36.07
C ALA A 306 8.67 -39.96 -37.54
N GLY A 307 9.74 -39.91 -38.35
CA GLY A 307 9.72 -40.38 -39.69
C GLY A 307 9.85 -41.92 -39.76
N ASN A 308 9.10 -42.49 -40.62
CA ASN A 308 9.37 -43.80 -41.22
C ASN A 308 9.61 -43.56 -42.71
#